data_bb5b40a0151c2f049f373ff45b3e3fea
#
_entry.id   bb5b40a0151c2f049f373ff45b3e3fea
#
_cell.length_a   1.000
_cell.length_b   1.000
_cell.length_c   1.000
_cell.angle_alpha   90.00
_cell.angle_beta   90.00
_cell.angle_gamma   90.00
#
_symmetry.space_group_name_H-M   'P 1'
#
loop_
_entity.id
_entity.type
_entity.pdbx_description
1 polymer ?
#
loop_
_entity_poly.entity_id
_entity_poly.type
_entity_poly.pdbx_seq_one_letter_code
_entity_poly.pdbx_strand_id
1 'polypeptide(L)'
;YTDAETPWTRIIEHKWFEFGTQPKTVISREYSSEWKLGDEPYYPVNDEKNGALYAEYKKLGEAETKVIFGGRLGEYKYYDMDDTIINAMDLFYSRIAEFTIQQLKCGDSNEKF
;
A
#
# COMPACT_ATOMS: atom_id res chain seq x y z
N TYR A 1 -21.22 8.53 8.20
CA TYR A 1 -22.02 9.76 8.11
C TYR A 1 -21.67 10.46 6.79
N THR A 2 -22.70 10.86 6.07
CA THR A 2 -22.57 11.49 4.73
C THR A 2 -23.21 12.88 4.66
N ASP A 3 -23.77 13.34 5.78
CA ASP A 3 -24.32 14.69 5.89
C ASP A 3 -23.21 15.72 6.19
N ALA A 4 -23.46 16.98 5.83
CA ALA A 4 -22.49 18.07 6.04
C ALA A 4 -22.51 18.65 7.46
N GLU A 5 -23.47 18.30 8.27
CA GLU A 5 -23.68 18.85 9.62
C GLU A 5 -22.92 18.06 10.67
N THR A 6 -22.68 16.77 10.43
CA THR A 6 -21.93 15.89 11.33
C THR A 6 -20.44 16.07 11.10
N PRO A 7 -19.66 16.47 12.13
CA PRO A 7 -18.24 16.79 11.95
C PRO A 7 -17.32 15.57 11.82
N TRP A 8 -17.82 14.37 12.02
CA TRP A 8 -17.08 13.11 11.87
C TRP A 8 -17.65 12.27 10.73
N THR A 9 -16.79 11.51 10.09
CA THR A 9 -17.17 10.64 8.96
C THR A 9 -17.64 9.26 9.41
N ARG A 10 -17.11 8.76 10.55
CA ARG A 10 -17.39 7.42 11.05
C ARG A 10 -17.30 7.36 12.57
N ILE A 11 -18.15 6.51 13.17
CA ILE A 11 -18.02 6.08 14.56
C ILE A 11 -17.83 4.56 14.55
N ILE A 12 -16.85 4.08 15.30
CA ILE A 12 -16.56 2.66 15.46
C ILE A 12 -16.71 2.29 16.93
N GLU A 13 -17.46 1.23 17.22
CA GLU A 13 -17.53 0.61 18.54
C GLU A 13 -16.66 -0.67 18.54
N HIS A 14 -15.50 -0.62 19.20
CA HIS A 14 -14.45 -1.63 19.05
C HIS A 14 -14.82 -3.00 19.61
N LYS A 15 -15.66 -3.10 20.62
CA LYS A 15 -16.03 -4.39 21.21
C LYS A 15 -16.67 -5.37 20.22
N TRP A 16 -17.32 -4.85 19.17
CA TRP A 16 -18.01 -5.68 18.19
C TRP A 16 -17.09 -6.39 17.19
N PHE A 17 -15.83 -5.96 17.07
CA PHE A 17 -14.85 -6.68 16.21
C PHE A 17 -14.54 -8.08 16.75
N GLU A 18 -14.66 -8.29 18.06
CA GLU A 18 -14.41 -9.56 18.73
C GLU A 18 -15.67 -10.16 19.37
N PHE A 19 -16.85 -9.68 18.96
CA PHE A 19 -18.14 -10.10 19.51
C PHE A 19 -18.23 -9.97 21.04
N GLY A 20 -17.57 -8.94 21.60
CA GLY A 20 -17.46 -8.75 23.03
C GLY A 20 -18.81 -8.49 23.71
N THR A 21 -18.98 -9.06 24.90
CA THR A 21 -20.21 -8.93 25.73
C THR A 21 -20.00 -8.07 26.97
N GLN A 22 -18.82 -7.50 27.15
CA GLN A 22 -18.50 -6.62 28.27
C GLN A 22 -19.43 -5.40 28.32
N PRO A 23 -19.81 -4.94 29.53
CA PRO A 23 -20.76 -3.83 29.70
C PRO A 23 -20.19 -2.46 29.29
N LYS A 24 -18.86 -2.33 29.28
CA LYS A 24 -18.17 -1.10 28.84
C LYS A 24 -17.56 -1.29 27.45
N THR A 25 -17.48 -0.19 26.71
CA THR A 25 -16.90 -0.19 25.37
C THR A 25 -16.02 1.03 25.15
N VAL A 26 -15.20 0.97 24.10
CA VAL A 26 -14.45 2.10 23.55
C VAL A 26 -15.07 2.44 22.21
N ILE A 27 -15.25 3.72 21.93
CA ILE A 27 -15.68 4.23 20.64
C ILE A 27 -14.58 5.11 20.06
N SER A 28 -14.37 5.02 18.74
CA SER A 28 -13.55 5.96 17.97
C SER A 28 -14.44 6.79 17.07
N ARG A 29 -14.20 8.11 17.03
CA ARG A 29 -14.81 9.01 16.04
C ARG A 29 -13.72 9.47 15.10
N GLU A 30 -13.95 9.31 13.80
CA GLU A 30 -12.99 9.67 12.77
C GLU A 30 -13.37 11.00 12.13
N TYR A 31 -12.43 11.91 12.09
CA TYR A 31 -12.58 13.25 11.51
C TYR A 31 -11.67 13.36 10.29
N SER A 32 -12.19 13.87 9.20
CA SER A 32 -11.37 14.24 8.04
C SER A 32 -10.54 15.47 8.35
N SER A 33 -9.28 15.47 7.92
CA SER A 33 -8.40 16.63 8.02
C SER A 33 -7.53 16.73 6.78
N GLU A 34 -7.15 17.95 6.42
CA GLU A 34 -6.15 18.20 5.39
C GLU A 34 -4.77 17.76 5.89
N TRP A 35 -4.08 16.95 5.07
CA TRP A 35 -2.72 16.51 5.38
C TRP A 35 -1.74 17.68 5.36
N LYS A 36 -0.83 17.73 6.32
CA LYS A 36 0.26 18.70 6.43
C LYS A 36 1.59 17.98 6.56
N LEU A 37 2.66 18.65 6.20
CA LEU A 37 4.00 18.10 6.35
C LEU A 37 4.29 17.77 7.84
N GLY A 38 4.57 16.48 8.10
CA GLY A 38 4.76 15.93 9.44
C GLY A 38 3.61 15.06 9.92
N ASP A 39 2.46 15.10 9.25
CA ASP A 39 1.36 14.17 9.51
C ASP A 39 1.62 12.81 8.87
N GLU A 40 1.12 11.75 9.47
CA GLU A 40 1.17 10.41 8.91
C GLU A 40 0.24 10.31 7.69
N PRO A 41 0.74 9.84 6.51
CA PRO A 41 -0.11 9.65 5.35
C PRO A 41 -0.88 8.33 5.44
N TYR A 42 -2.21 8.35 5.26
CA TYR A 42 -3.04 7.15 5.31
C TYR A 42 -3.41 6.62 3.93
N TYR A 43 -3.85 7.49 3.02
CA TYR A 43 -4.37 7.11 1.71
C TYR A 43 -3.85 8.02 0.60
N PRO A 44 -3.61 7.46 -0.63
CA PRO A 44 -3.33 8.29 -1.78
C PRO A 44 -4.56 9.12 -2.17
N VAL A 45 -4.35 10.36 -2.56
CA VAL A 45 -5.40 11.20 -3.16
C VAL A 45 -5.38 10.97 -4.66
N ASN A 46 -6.37 10.25 -5.18
CA ASN A 46 -6.47 9.87 -6.59
C ASN A 46 -7.11 10.98 -7.42
N ASP A 47 -6.44 12.12 -7.51
CA ASP A 47 -6.78 13.21 -8.41
C ASP A 47 -5.76 13.35 -9.55
N GLU A 48 -6.10 14.14 -10.56
CA GLU A 48 -5.26 14.35 -11.75
C GLU A 48 -3.89 14.95 -11.39
N LYS A 49 -3.85 15.91 -10.47
CA LYS A 49 -2.63 16.58 -10.02
C LYS A 49 -1.65 15.62 -9.36
N ASN A 50 -2.14 14.85 -8.39
CA ASN A 50 -1.31 13.90 -7.65
C ASN A 50 -0.92 12.70 -8.53
N GLY A 51 -1.80 12.28 -9.46
CA GLY A 51 -1.49 11.27 -10.45
C GLY A 51 -0.37 11.69 -11.40
N ALA A 52 -0.38 12.94 -11.87
CA ALA A 52 0.70 13.49 -12.69
C ALA A 52 2.03 13.56 -11.92
N LEU A 53 2.00 14.02 -10.67
CA LEU A 53 3.18 14.06 -9.81
C LEU A 53 3.74 12.65 -9.56
N TYR A 54 2.87 11.67 -9.27
CA TYR A 54 3.30 10.27 -9.11
C TYR A 54 3.95 9.73 -10.38
N ALA A 55 3.44 10.06 -11.58
CA ALA A 55 4.02 9.61 -12.84
C ALA A 55 5.47 10.08 -13.04
N GLU A 56 5.84 11.27 -12.54
CA GLU A 56 7.22 11.73 -12.56
C GLU A 56 8.11 10.95 -11.59
N TYR A 57 7.63 10.68 -10.36
CA TYR A 57 8.36 9.82 -9.42
C TYR A 57 8.52 8.38 -9.93
N LYS A 58 7.48 7.85 -10.60
CA LYS A 58 7.54 6.53 -11.20
C LYS A 58 8.64 6.41 -12.23
N LYS A 59 8.82 7.42 -13.11
CA LYS A 59 9.93 7.46 -14.08
C LYS A 59 11.29 7.42 -13.40
N LEU A 60 11.47 8.16 -12.30
CA LEU A 60 12.70 8.14 -11.52
C LEU A 60 12.93 6.76 -10.90
N GLY A 61 11.90 6.15 -10.33
CA GLY A 61 11.96 4.80 -9.76
C GLY A 61 12.29 3.72 -10.80
N GLU A 62 11.75 3.83 -12.02
CA GLU A 62 12.05 2.90 -13.11
C GLU A 62 13.50 2.97 -13.60
N ALA A 63 14.18 4.09 -13.38
CA ALA A 63 15.60 4.23 -13.66
C ALA A 63 16.49 3.50 -12.64
N GLU A 64 15.99 3.16 -11.47
CA GLU A 64 16.71 2.46 -10.42
C GLU A 64 16.69 0.94 -10.66
N THR A 65 17.76 0.43 -11.27
CA THR A 65 17.83 -0.99 -11.69
C THR A 65 17.94 -2.01 -10.56
N LYS A 66 18.27 -1.56 -9.34
CA LYS A 66 18.49 -2.42 -8.16
C LYS A 66 17.40 -2.28 -7.11
N VAL A 67 16.37 -1.49 -7.39
CA VAL A 67 15.27 -1.20 -6.46
C VAL A 67 13.94 -1.55 -7.12
N ILE A 68 13.07 -2.18 -6.37
CA ILE A 68 11.70 -2.49 -6.79
C ILE A 68 10.75 -1.73 -5.87
N PHE A 69 9.92 -0.88 -6.45
CA PHE A 69 8.87 -0.19 -5.74
C PHE A 69 7.56 -0.94 -5.93
N GLY A 70 6.84 -1.19 -4.85
CA GLY A 70 5.57 -1.89 -4.90
C GLY A 70 4.69 -1.60 -3.69
N GLY A 71 3.47 -2.15 -3.69
CA GLY A 71 2.48 -1.95 -2.66
C GLY A 71 1.80 -0.58 -2.73
N ARG A 72 0.89 -0.34 -1.79
CA ARG A 72 0.01 0.84 -1.78
C ARG A 72 0.75 2.17 -1.93
N LEU A 73 1.85 2.35 -1.21
CA LEU A 73 2.62 3.59 -1.25
C LEU A 73 3.52 3.66 -2.49
N GLY A 74 4.23 2.56 -2.81
CA GLY A 74 5.16 2.52 -3.95
C GLY A 74 4.46 2.67 -5.30
N GLU A 75 3.20 2.26 -5.41
CA GLU A 75 2.40 2.36 -6.64
C GLU A 75 1.38 3.50 -6.60
N TYR A 76 1.31 4.22 -5.49
CA TYR A 76 0.36 5.30 -5.25
C TYR A 76 -1.09 4.90 -5.58
N LYS A 77 -1.50 3.71 -5.10
CA LYS A 77 -2.82 3.14 -5.34
C LYS A 77 -3.50 2.72 -4.04
N TYR A 78 -4.81 2.86 -4.03
CA TYR A 78 -5.64 2.24 -3.01
C TYR A 78 -5.89 0.78 -3.42
N TYR A 79 -5.44 -0.15 -2.59
CA TYR A 79 -5.69 -1.58 -2.72
C TYR A 79 -6.45 -2.10 -1.51
N ASP A 80 -7.43 -2.95 -1.71
CA ASP A 80 -7.98 -3.77 -0.64
C ASP A 80 -6.96 -4.82 -0.18
N MET A 81 -7.24 -5.57 0.87
CA MET A 81 -6.24 -6.50 1.43
C MET A 81 -5.89 -7.63 0.46
N ASP A 82 -6.88 -8.18 -0.23
CA ASP A 82 -6.73 -9.21 -1.26
C ASP A 82 -5.93 -8.69 -2.46
N ASP A 83 -6.25 -7.51 -2.98
CA ASP A 83 -5.49 -6.86 -4.06
C ASP A 83 -4.03 -6.64 -3.67
N THR A 84 -3.78 -6.23 -2.41
CA THR A 84 -2.43 -6.03 -1.90
C THR A 84 -1.62 -7.34 -1.92
N ILE A 85 -2.24 -8.46 -1.53
CA ILE A 85 -1.61 -9.78 -1.53
C ILE A 85 -1.35 -10.24 -2.97
N ILE A 86 -2.34 -10.15 -3.84
CA ILE A 86 -2.23 -10.54 -5.25
C ILE A 86 -1.12 -9.73 -5.93
N ASN A 87 -1.12 -8.42 -5.76
CA ASN A 87 -0.11 -7.54 -6.34
C ASN A 87 1.31 -7.86 -5.84
N ALA A 88 1.48 -8.15 -4.56
CA ALA A 88 2.77 -8.56 -4.00
C ALA A 88 3.26 -9.91 -4.58
N MET A 89 2.35 -10.87 -4.78
CA MET A 89 2.67 -12.14 -5.42
C MET A 89 3.08 -11.96 -6.89
N ASP A 90 2.32 -11.17 -7.65
CA ASP A 90 2.62 -10.89 -9.06
C ASP A 90 3.97 -10.18 -9.21
N LEU A 91 4.26 -9.23 -8.34
CA LEU A 91 5.55 -8.53 -8.30
C LEU A 91 6.70 -9.49 -8.00
N PHE A 92 6.51 -10.40 -7.04
CA PHE A 92 7.49 -11.43 -6.72
C PHE A 92 7.76 -12.35 -7.92
N TYR A 93 6.73 -12.92 -8.51
CA TYR A 93 6.89 -13.86 -9.62
C TYR A 93 7.45 -13.20 -10.88
N SER A 94 7.01 -11.99 -11.21
CA SER A 94 7.44 -11.30 -12.43
C SER A 94 8.83 -10.65 -12.34
N ARG A 95 9.30 -10.30 -11.15
CA ARG A 95 10.53 -9.50 -10.99
C ARG A 95 11.61 -10.19 -10.18
N ILE A 96 11.26 -11.00 -9.19
CA ILE A 96 12.20 -11.61 -8.25
C ILE A 96 12.46 -13.07 -8.59
N ALA A 97 11.42 -13.87 -8.82
CA ALA A 97 11.57 -15.29 -9.09
C ALA A 97 12.34 -15.53 -10.39
N GLU A 98 12.07 -14.78 -11.45
CA GLU A 98 12.82 -14.88 -12.71
C GLU A 98 14.29 -14.53 -12.55
N PHE A 99 14.60 -13.49 -11.79
CA PHE A 99 15.96 -13.09 -11.49
C PHE A 99 16.71 -14.18 -10.72
N THR A 100 16.07 -14.81 -9.74
CA THR A 100 16.65 -15.91 -8.95
C THR A 100 16.91 -17.13 -9.82
N ILE A 101 15.99 -17.51 -10.71
CA ILE A 101 16.17 -18.62 -11.64
C ILE A 101 17.31 -18.37 -12.63
N GLN A 102 17.47 -17.13 -13.12
CA GLN A 102 18.58 -16.76 -13.98
C GLN A 102 19.94 -16.84 -13.26
N GLN A 103 20.02 -16.41 -12.02
CA GLN A 103 21.24 -16.49 -11.19
C GLN A 103 21.65 -17.96 -10.96
N LEU A 104 20.70 -18.84 -10.65
CA LEU A 104 20.96 -20.27 -10.48
C LEU A 104 21.48 -20.93 -11.77
N LYS A 105 20.90 -20.59 -12.92
CA LYS A 105 21.36 -21.10 -14.22
C LYS A 105 22.76 -20.60 -14.63
N CYS A 106 23.15 -19.39 -14.24
CA CYS A 106 24.49 -18.85 -14.47
C CYS A 106 25.54 -19.44 -13.51
N GLY A 107 25.14 -19.83 -12.29
CA GLY A 107 26.04 -20.46 -11.31
C GLY A 107 26.49 -21.88 -11.72
N ASP A 108 25.59 -22.66 -12.29
CA ASP A 108 25.89 -24.03 -12.74
C ASP A 108 26.82 -24.12 -13.98
N SER A 109 27.08 -22.99 -14.64
CA SER A 109 27.97 -22.95 -15.82
C SER A 109 29.44 -22.84 -15.47
N ASN A 110 29.82 -22.61 -14.20
CA ASN A 110 31.19 -22.42 -13.76
C ASN A 110 31.79 -23.62 -13.00
N GLU A 111 31.06 -24.71 -12.82
CA GLU A 111 31.63 -25.97 -12.29
C GLU A 111 31.86 -26.99 -13.41
N LYS A 112 32.75 -26.68 -14.29
CA LYS A 112 33.43 -27.68 -15.14
C LYS A 112 34.92 -27.37 -15.19
N PHE A 113 35.60 -27.87 -14.19
CA PHE A 113 37.03 -28.22 -14.29
C PHE A 113 37.23 -29.58 -13.69
#